data_c5bb45a06802bec7d554245326c09a59
#
_entry.id   c5bb45a06802bec7d554245326c09a59
#
_cell.length_a   1.000
_cell.length_b   1.000
_cell.length_c   1.000
_cell.angle_alpha   90.00
_cell.angle_beta   90.00
_cell.angle_gamma   90.00
#
_symmetry.space_group_name_H-M   'P 1'
#
loop_
_entity.id
_entity.type
_entity.pdbx_description
1 polymer ?
#
loop_
_entity_poly.entity_id
_entity_poly.type
_entity_poly.pdbx_seq_one_letter_code
_entity_poly.pdbx_strand_id
1 'polypeptide(L)'
;MDNISIQDGLLAALTERFEADPAHFVSLPKQIVDSSSARAVIADLRNNGYVEEQERGVIRFTIRGYKVHRDRSHNGWAESRVLIAV
;
A
#
# COMPACT_ATOMS: atom_id res chain seq x y z
N MET A 1 -8.61 16.21 -3.99
CA MET A 1 -8.08 15.01 -3.33
C MET A 1 -6.61 14.87 -3.64
N ASP A 2 -5.82 14.71 -2.65
CA ASP A 2 -4.38 14.70 -2.85
C ASP A 2 -3.84 13.27 -2.95
N ASN A 3 -2.60 13.18 -3.42
CA ASN A 3 -1.94 11.89 -3.62
C ASN A 3 -1.65 11.19 -2.29
N ILE A 4 -1.53 11.96 -1.22
CA ILE A 4 -1.22 11.41 0.10
C ILE A 4 -2.36 10.53 0.58
N SER A 5 -3.60 10.98 0.43
CA SER A 5 -4.78 10.19 0.82
C SER A 5 -4.90 8.91 0.01
N ILE A 6 -4.67 9.01 -1.30
CA ILE A 6 -4.72 7.86 -2.19
C ILE A 6 -3.63 6.86 -1.81
N GLN A 7 -2.43 7.36 -1.58
CA GLN A 7 -1.30 6.51 -1.24
C GLN A 7 -1.53 5.81 0.09
N ASP A 8 -2.00 6.54 1.10
CA ASP A 8 -2.25 5.96 2.41
C ASP A 8 -3.29 4.85 2.36
N GLY A 9 -4.39 5.08 1.65
CA GLY A 9 -5.41 4.07 1.50
C GLY A 9 -4.92 2.85 0.77
N LEU A 10 -4.15 3.07 -0.28
CA LEU A 10 -3.59 1.99 -1.07
C LEU A 10 -2.61 1.15 -0.24
N LEU A 11 -1.72 1.81 0.48
CA LEU A 11 -0.74 1.11 1.31
C LEU A 11 -1.40 0.34 2.44
N ALA A 12 -2.43 0.90 3.05
CA ALA A 12 -3.18 0.22 4.10
C ALA A 12 -3.84 -1.06 3.56
N ALA A 13 -4.46 -0.97 2.39
CA ALA A 13 -5.10 -2.13 1.79
C ALA A 13 -4.09 -3.21 1.43
N LEU A 14 -2.95 -2.81 0.88
CA LEU A 14 -1.90 -3.74 0.51
C LEU A 14 -1.29 -4.42 1.75
N THR A 15 -1.09 -3.66 2.82
CA THR A 15 -0.57 -4.19 4.07
C THR A 15 -1.50 -5.24 4.65
N GLU A 16 -2.78 -4.90 4.72
CA GLU A 16 -3.78 -5.79 5.27
C GLU A 16 -3.86 -7.09 4.47
N ARG A 17 -3.85 -6.97 3.15
CA ARG A 17 -3.95 -8.15 2.29
C ARG A 17 -2.70 -9.01 2.40
N PHE A 18 -1.53 -8.40 2.45
CA PHE A 18 -0.29 -9.14 2.58
C PHE A 18 -0.24 -9.93 3.89
N GLU A 19 -0.73 -9.33 4.96
CA GLU A 19 -0.75 -10.00 6.26
C GLU A 19 -1.74 -11.16 6.29
N ALA A 20 -2.83 -11.04 5.55
CA ALA A 20 -3.79 -12.13 5.44
C ALA A 20 -3.28 -13.24 4.54
N ASP A 21 -2.69 -12.90 3.40
CA ASP A 21 -2.17 -13.87 2.43
C ASP A 21 -1.19 -13.16 1.50
N PRO A 22 0.11 -13.35 1.70
CA PRO A 22 1.12 -12.64 0.91
C PRO A 22 1.05 -12.91 -0.60
N ALA A 23 0.49 -14.03 -0.99
CA ALA A 23 0.40 -14.38 -2.40
C ALA A 23 -0.82 -13.77 -3.08
N HIS A 24 -1.74 -13.22 -2.33
CA HIS A 24 -3.01 -12.77 -2.86
C HIS A 24 -2.91 -11.35 -3.40
N PHE A 25 -3.36 -11.17 -4.65
CA PHE A 25 -3.40 -9.86 -5.28
C PHE A 25 -4.65 -9.09 -4.84
N VAL A 26 -4.52 -7.77 -4.80
CA VAL A 26 -5.64 -6.86 -4.53
C VAL A 26 -6.15 -6.33 -5.86
N SER A 27 -7.43 -6.50 -6.12
CA SER A 27 -8.09 -5.92 -7.28
C SER A 27 -8.61 -4.55 -6.93
N LEU A 28 -8.06 -3.52 -7.55
CA LEU A 28 -8.47 -2.16 -7.27
C LEU A 28 -9.76 -1.81 -8.02
N PRO A 29 -10.63 -0.99 -7.43
CA PRO A 29 -11.82 -0.52 -8.14
C PRO A 29 -11.44 0.23 -9.41
N LYS A 30 -12.32 0.19 -10.40
CA LYS A 30 -12.08 0.86 -11.67
C LYS A 30 -11.82 2.35 -11.50
N GLN A 31 -12.53 2.97 -10.58
CA GLN A 31 -12.36 4.40 -10.29
C GLN A 31 -10.92 4.73 -9.89
N ILE A 32 -10.32 3.84 -9.11
CA ILE A 32 -8.93 4.01 -8.69
C ILE A 32 -8.00 3.74 -9.86
N VAL A 33 -8.25 2.67 -10.60
CA VAL A 33 -7.41 2.29 -11.74
C VAL A 33 -7.39 3.39 -12.80
N ASP A 34 -8.52 4.05 -13.00
CA ASP A 34 -8.64 5.11 -14.00
C ASP A 34 -8.14 6.46 -13.51
N SER A 35 -7.84 6.60 -12.23
CA SER A 35 -7.33 7.84 -11.67
C SER A 35 -5.86 8.00 -12.05
N SER A 36 -5.50 9.14 -12.65
CA SER A 36 -4.12 9.39 -13.01
C SER A 36 -3.23 9.52 -11.77
N SER A 37 -3.78 10.08 -10.69
CA SER A 37 -3.04 10.17 -9.42
C SER A 37 -2.73 8.79 -8.86
N ALA A 38 -3.71 7.90 -8.86
CA ALA A 38 -3.50 6.55 -8.35
C ALA A 38 -2.52 5.78 -9.22
N ARG A 39 -2.62 5.94 -10.54
CA ARG A 39 -1.69 5.27 -11.44
C ARG A 39 -0.26 5.74 -11.24
N ALA A 40 -0.09 7.03 -10.96
CA ALA A 40 1.24 7.57 -10.67
C ALA A 40 1.81 6.95 -9.40
N VAL A 41 1.01 6.82 -8.37
CA VAL A 41 1.43 6.19 -7.11
C VAL A 41 1.80 4.72 -7.35
N ILE A 42 0.97 3.99 -8.07
CA ILE A 42 1.22 2.58 -8.36
C ILE A 42 2.50 2.42 -9.17
N ALA A 43 2.69 3.26 -10.17
CA ALA A 43 3.90 3.20 -11.00
C ALA A 43 5.14 3.46 -10.17
N ASP A 44 5.07 4.42 -9.26
CA ASP A 44 6.18 4.74 -8.38
C ASP A 44 6.52 3.57 -7.46
N LEU A 45 5.50 2.98 -6.85
CA LEU A 45 5.69 1.81 -5.98
C LEU A 45 6.28 0.64 -6.76
N ARG A 46 5.80 0.43 -7.97
CA ARG A 46 6.31 -0.65 -8.81
C ARG A 46 7.76 -0.40 -9.21
N ASN A 47 8.09 0.82 -9.57
CA ASN A 47 9.44 1.17 -9.98
C ASN A 47 10.44 1.02 -8.84
N ASN A 48 9.99 1.17 -7.61
CA ASN A 48 10.84 0.98 -6.44
C ASN A 48 10.88 -0.48 -5.98
N GLY A 49 10.17 -1.36 -6.66
CA GLY A 49 10.14 -2.77 -6.30
C GLY A 49 9.29 -3.08 -5.09
N TYR A 50 8.37 -2.21 -4.75
CA TYR A 50 7.51 -2.40 -3.58
C TYR A 50 6.23 -3.15 -3.89
N VAL A 51 5.75 -3.09 -5.13
CA VAL A 51 4.56 -3.82 -5.54
C VAL A 51 4.81 -4.55 -6.85
N GLU A 52 4.04 -5.62 -7.07
CA GLU A 52 3.94 -6.32 -8.34
C GLU A 52 2.56 -6.06 -8.92
N GLU A 53 2.50 -5.87 -10.22
CA GLU A 53 1.23 -5.69 -10.90
C GLU A 53 1.05 -6.80 -11.92
N GLN A 54 0.06 -7.67 -11.71
CA GLN A 54 -0.21 -8.80 -12.58
C GLN A 54 -1.00 -8.35 -13.80
N GLU A 55 -2.05 -7.59 -13.56
CA GLU A 55 -2.88 -6.97 -14.57
C GLU A 55 -3.13 -5.55 -14.12
N ARG A 56 -3.60 -4.71 -15.03
CA ARG A 56 -3.87 -3.32 -14.67
C ARG A 56 -4.83 -3.26 -13.48
N GLY A 57 -4.33 -2.72 -12.38
CA GLY A 57 -5.13 -2.58 -11.18
C GLY A 57 -5.17 -3.80 -10.28
N VAL A 58 -4.43 -4.85 -10.60
CA VAL A 58 -4.34 -6.06 -9.78
C VAL A 58 -2.93 -6.14 -9.23
N ILE A 59 -2.76 -5.74 -7.99
CA ILE A 59 -1.44 -5.52 -7.40
C ILE A 59 -1.31 -6.22 -6.06
N ARG A 60 -0.07 -6.42 -5.66
CA ARG A 60 0.25 -6.90 -4.31
C ARG A 60 1.60 -6.36 -3.89
N PHE A 61 1.84 -6.31 -2.56
CA PHE A 61 3.17 -5.99 -2.07
C PHE A 61 4.15 -7.10 -2.43
N THR A 62 5.38 -6.68 -2.70
CA THR A 62 6.52 -7.59 -2.59
C THR A 62 6.90 -7.67 -1.11
N ILE A 63 7.78 -8.61 -0.76
CA ILE A 63 8.31 -8.69 0.61
C ILE A 63 8.98 -7.38 0.98
N ARG A 64 9.73 -6.80 0.04
CA ARG A 64 10.39 -5.52 0.26
C ARG A 64 9.39 -4.42 0.53
N GLY A 65 8.32 -4.35 -0.27
CA GLY A 65 7.31 -3.32 -0.10
C GLY A 65 6.60 -3.44 1.24
N TYR A 66 6.28 -4.66 1.62
CA TYR A 66 5.63 -4.89 2.89
C TYR A 66 6.52 -4.44 4.06
N LYS A 67 7.79 -4.83 4.04
CA LYS A 67 8.70 -4.47 5.13
C LYS A 67 8.86 -2.96 5.27
N VAL A 68 8.97 -2.26 4.14
CA VAL A 68 9.17 -0.81 4.16
C VAL A 68 7.91 -0.10 4.62
N HIS A 69 6.78 -0.47 4.04
CA HIS A 69 5.53 0.28 4.27
C HIS A 69 4.76 -0.20 5.48
N ARG A 70 4.99 -1.42 5.91
CA ARG A 70 4.41 -1.90 7.17
C ARG A 70 4.87 -1.02 8.32
N ASP A 71 6.16 -0.75 8.37
CA ASP A 71 6.72 0.06 9.44
C ASP A 71 6.14 1.47 9.42
N ARG A 72 6.00 2.05 8.22
CA ARG A 72 5.43 3.38 8.08
C ARG A 72 3.95 3.40 8.44
N SER A 73 3.24 2.39 8.02
CA SER A 73 1.81 2.27 8.29
C SER A 73 1.53 2.11 9.77
N HIS A 74 2.37 1.35 10.46
CA HIS A 74 2.21 1.10 11.88
C HIS A 74 2.80 2.19 12.75
N ASN A 75 3.74 2.96 12.23
CA ASN A 75 4.42 3.97 13.02
C ASN A 75 3.47 5.00 13.64
N GLY A 76 2.50 5.45 12.88
CA GLY A 76 1.59 6.47 13.36
C GLY A 76 0.92 6.09 14.66
N TRP A 77 0.36 4.90 14.71
CA TRP A 77 -0.31 4.52 15.93
C TRP A 77 0.52 3.62 16.82
N ALA A 78 1.62 3.11 16.32
CA ALA A 78 2.61 2.51 17.21
C ALA A 78 3.23 3.57 18.10
N GLU A 79 3.49 4.73 17.55
CA GLU A 79 3.98 5.85 18.36
C GLU A 79 2.98 6.23 19.43
N SER A 80 1.72 6.30 19.07
CA SER A 80 0.67 6.60 20.04
C SER A 80 0.64 5.58 21.16
N ARG A 81 0.79 4.32 20.81
CA ARG A 81 0.78 3.24 21.80
C ARG A 81 1.99 3.28 22.68
N VAL A 82 3.14 3.56 22.10
CA VAL A 82 4.38 3.68 22.88
C VAL A 82 4.27 4.83 23.86
N LEU A 83 3.73 5.94 23.41
CA LEU A 83 3.56 7.09 24.29
C LEU A 83 2.61 6.77 25.43
N ILE A 84 1.59 5.99 25.15
CA ILE A 84 0.65 5.57 26.18
C ILE A 84 1.30 4.58 27.13
N ALA A 85 2.11 3.69 26.59
CA ALA A 85 2.76 2.66 27.38
C ALA A 85 3.85 3.20 28.28
N VAL A 86 4.44 4.29 27.85
CA VAL A 86 5.50 4.93 28.58
C VAL A 86 4.94 5.91 29.60
#